data_15c100b3632f8354e8baa74f45508f2d
#
_entry.id   15c100b3632f8354e8baa74f45508f2d
#
_cell.length_a   1.000
_cell.length_b   1.000
_cell.length_c   1.000
_cell.angle_alpha   90.00
_cell.angle_beta   90.00
_cell.angle_gamma   90.00
#
_symmetry.space_group_name_H-M   'P 1'
#
loop_
_entity.id
_entity.type
_entity.pdbx_description
1 polymer ?
#
loop_
_entity_poly.entity_id
_entity_poly.type
_entity_poly.pdbx_seq_one_letter_code
_entity_poly.pdbx_strand_id
1 'polypeptide(L)'
;EIKTKIKSVQNTRKVTRALEMVSASKIRKAQDRMKASRPYARAMKQLIGHLAQANSEYRHPYLVQRADVKRVGYIVVSSDRGLAGGLNNNMFRKLLAEFRALQQQGIEVDVVTIGQKASVFFRRVKVGMLASVTHLGDTPKVEQLIGVIKVMLDAYTGGAVDKVFLAYNDFVNTMTQRATFEQLLPLPAAQVPVARHDWDYIYEPDAEGVLEHVLTRYVESLVYQAVMENVASEHAARMVAMKAASDNATKLIGTLNLVYNKARQAAITQEISEIVGGAAAV
;
A
#
# COMPACT_ATOMS: atom_id res chain seq x y z
N GLU A 1 -31.51 -13.30 23.59
CA GLU A 1 -30.92 -13.04 22.29
C GLU A 1 -30.31 -11.62 22.22
N ILE A 2 -31.08 -10.53 22.51
CA ILE A 2 -30.57 -9.13 22.47
C ILE A 2 -29.39 -8.91 23.43
N LYS A 3 -29.46 -9.42 24.65
CA LYS A 3 -28.37 -9.32 25.64
C LYS A 3 -27.07 -9.97 25.15
N THR A 4 -27.17 -11.08 24.45
CA THR A 4 -26.01 -11.77 23.83
C THR A 4 -25.40 -10.92 22.71
N LYS A 5 -26.22 -10.28 21.86
CA LYS A 5 -25.76 -9.32 20.83
C LYS A 5 -25.04 -8.13 21.44
N ILE A 6 -25.60 -7.54 22.52
CA ILE A 6 -24.94 -6.43 23.24
C ILE A 6 -23.55 -6.84 23.72
N LYS A 7 -23.41 -8.02 24.35
CA LYS A 7 -22.12 -8.53 24.82
C LYS A 7 -21.12 -8.74 23.67
N SER A 8 -21.57 -9.30 22.55
CA SER A 8 -20.74 -9.48 21.36
C SER A 8 -20.23 -8.15 20.80
N VAL A 9 -21.11 -7.14 20.65
CA VAL A 9 -20.73 -5.82 20.16
C VAL A 9 -19.79 -5.09 21.13
N GLN A 10 -19.99 -5.26 22.45
CA GLN A 10 -19.08 -4.74 23.47
C GLN A 10 -17.67 -5.33 23.34
N ASN A 11 -17.55 -6.63 23.08
CA ASN A 11 -16.27 -7.27 22.84
C ASN A 11 -15.61 -6.76 21.55
N THR A 12 -16.38 -6.65 20.47
CA THR A 12 -15.90 -6.06 19.20
C THR A 12 -15.36 -4.65 19.42
N ARG A 13 -16.08 -3.80 20.18
CA ARG A 13 -15.63 -2.44 20.52
C ARG A 13 -14.30 -2.44 21.27
N LYS A 14 -14.12 -3.36 22.24
CA LYS A 14 -12.84 -3.47 22.97
C LYS A 14 -11.69 -3.82 22.03
N VAL A 15 -11.91 -4.78 21.12
CA VAL A 15 -10.90 -5.20 20.13
C VAL A 15 -10.56 -4.07 19.15
N THR A 16 -11.57 -3.39 18.60
CA THR A 16 -11.33 -2.28 17.65
C THR A 16 -10.60 -1.12 18.32
N ARG A 17 -10.95 -0.79 19.57
CA ARG A 17 -10.23 0.25 20.31
C ARG A 17 -8.78 -0.14 20.62
N ALA A 18 -8.51 -1.39 20.94
CA ALA A 18 -7.14 -1.88 21.12
C ALA A 18 -6.34 -1.80 19.82
N LEU A 19 -6.93 -2.19 18.68
CA LEU A 19 -6.30 -2.09 17.35
C LEU A 19 -6.05 -0.63 16.93
N GLU A 20 -6.95 0.29 17.26
CA GLU A 20 -6.75 1.74 17.08
C GLU A 20 -5.49 2.21 17.81
N MET A 21 -5.36 1.90 19.10
CA MET A 21 -4.24 2.31 19.94
C MET A 21 -2.90 1.71 19.46
N VAL A 22 -2.90 0.43 19.10
CA VAL A 22 -1.72 -0.26 18.54
C VAL A 22 -1.30 0.41 17.22
N SER A 23 -2.26 0.72 16.33
CA SER A 23 -1.96 1.37 15.06
C SER A 23 -1.43 2.78 15.27
N ALA A 24 -1.98 3.56 16.21
CA ALA A 24 -1.49 4.87 16.58
C ALA A 24 -0.03 4.86 17.08
N SER A 25 0.34 3.85 17.88
CA SER A 25 1.74 3.67 18.32
C SER A 25 2.67 3.33 17.15
N LYS A 26 2.22 2.50 16.21
CA LYS A 26 3.03 2.05 15.07
C LYS A 26 3.22 3.12 14.01
N ILE A 27 2.24 3.99 13.79
CA ILE A 27 2.35 5.13 12.85
C ILE A 27 3.60 5.95 13.12
N ARG A 28 3.85 6.35 14.38
CA ARG A 28 4.97 7.19 14.73
C ARG A 28 6.30 6.55 14.33
N LYS A 29 6.47 5.27 14.66
CA LYS A 29 7.67 4.52 14.28
C LYS A 29 7.83 4.35 12.76
N ALA A 30 6.71 4.16 12.03
CA ALA A 30 6.73 4.06 10.58
C ALA A 30 7.10 5.41 9.92
N GLN A 31 6.59 6.52 10.43
CA GLN A 31 6.96 7.87 9.97
C GLN A 31 8.44 8.19 10.20
N ASP A 32 8.98 7.81 11.36
CA ASP A 32 10.39 8.05 11.67
C ASP A 32 11.30 7.29 10.70
N ARG A 33 10.95 6.03 10.36
CA ARG A 33 11.68 5.23 9.36
C ARG A 33 11.55 5.80 7.95
N MET A 34 10.34 6.19 7.56
CA MET A 34 10.09 6.83 6.27
C MET A 34 10.92 8.11 6.12
N LYS A 35 11.01 8.94 7.16
CA LYS A 35 11.85 10.14 7.16
C LYS A 35 13.33 9.80 7.08
N ALA A 36 13.78 8.73 7.75
CA ALA A 36 15.17 8.30 7.74
C ALA A 36 15.65 7.78 6.36
N SER A 37 14.75 7.24 5.54
CA SER A 37 15.09 6.76 4.18
C SER A 37 15.20 7.87 3.13
N ARG A 38 14.51 9.01 3.32
CA ARG A 38 14.45 10.12 2.35
C ARG A 38 15.79 10.75 1.98
N PRO A 39 16.74 11.00 2.90
CA PRO A 39 18.03 11.58 2.55
C PRO A 39 18.82 10.72 1.57
N TYR A 40 18.83 9.40 1.76
CA TYR A 40 19.50 8.46 0.86
C TYR A 40 18.91 8.49 -0.55
N ALA A 41 17.58 8.40 -0.67
CA ALA A 41 16.90 8.48 -1.95
C ALA A 41 17.17 9.82 -2.68
N ARG A 42 17.26 10.94 -1.94
CA ARG A 42 17.62 12.25 -2.52
C ARG A 42 19.05 12.30 -3.02
N ALA A 43 20.00 11.81 -2.23
CA ALA A 43 21.42 11.77 -2.61
C ALA A 43 21.62 10.88 -3.86
N MET A 44 20.98 9.71 -3.91
CA MET A 44 21.01 8.85 -5.08
C MET A 44 20.40 9.49 -6.31
N LYS A 45 19.29 10.22 -6.14
CA LYS A 45 18.66 10.97 -7.24
C LYS A 45 19.58 12.04 -7.80
N GLN A 46 20.29 12.79 -6.95
CA GLN A 46 21.27 13.78 -7.38
C GLN A 46 22.44 13.12 -8.13
N LEU A 47 22.98 12.04 -7.58
CA LEU A 47 24.08 11.29 -8.21
C LEU A 47 23.72 10.82 -9.61
N ILE A 48 22.53 10.22 -9.79
CA ILE A 48 22.06 9.77 -11.10
C ILE A 48 21.90 10.95 -12.07
N GLY A 49 21.46 12.11 -11.55
CA GLY A 49 21.40 13.31 -12.36
C GLY A 49 22.73 13.70 -12.98
N HIS A 50 23.78 13.66 -12.18
CA HIS A 50 25.12 13.94 -12.64
C HIS A 50 25.62 12.87 -13.60
N LEU A 51 25.40 11.57 -13.28
CA LEU A 51 25.84 10.45 -14.12
C LEU A 51 25.15 10.43 -15.50
N ALA A 52 23.87 10.74 -15.56
CA ALA A 52 23.11 10.79 -16.80
C ALA A 52 23.58 11.91 -17.73
N GLN A 53 24.19 12.97 -17.19
CA GLN A 53 24.72 14.09 -17.95
C GLN A 53 26.19 13.96 -18.35
N ALA A 54 27.00 13.28 -17.50
CA ALA A 54 28.45 13.21 -17.65
C ALA A 54 28.90 12.23 -18.74
N ASN A 55 28.08 11.24 -19.13
CA ASN A 55 28.49 10.20 -20.06
C ASN A 55 27.60 10.13 -21.30
N SER A 56 28.07 10.72 -22.40
CA SER A 56 27.37 10.72 -23.70
C SER A 56 27.55 9.43 -24.50
N GLU A 57 28.57 8.62 -24.20
CA GLU A 57 28.94 7.45 -25.01
C GLU A 57 28.17 6.17 -24.62
N TYR A 58 27.90 5.96 -23.34
CA TYR A 58 27.14 4.80 -22.84
C TYR A 58 25.75 5.23 -22.35
N ARG A 59 24.69 4.73 -23.01
CA ARG A 59 23.31 4.94 -22.60
C ARG A 59 22.77 3.69 -21.92
N HIS A 60 22.71 3.72 -20.57
CA HIS A 60 22.14 2.63 -19.81
C HIS A 60 20.66 2.40 -20.17
N PRO A 61 20.19 1.14 -20.30
CA PRO A 61 18.81 0.82 -20.66
C PRO A 61 17.74 1.50 -19.77
N TYR A 62 18.03 1.74 -18.48
CA TYR A 62 17.13 2.43 -17.55
C TYR A 62 16.95 3.92 -17.84
N LEU A 63 17.77 4.52 -18.67
CA LEU A 63 17.71 5.95 -19.04
C LEU A 63 17.12 6.16 -20.46
N VAL A 64 16.99 5.10 -21.25
CA VAL A 64 16.54 5.18 -22.65
C VAL A 64 15.03 4.99 -22.74
N GLN A 65 14.33 5.97 -23.30
CA GLN A 65 12.90 5.86 -23.64
C GLN A 65 12.71 4.92 -24.82
N ARG A 66 11.82 3.93 -24.67
CA ARG A 66 11.42 3.05 -25.77
C ARG A 66 10.26 3.69 -26.53
N ALA A 67 10.38 3.76 -27.86
CA ALA A 67 9.37 4.38 -28.71
C ALA A 67 8.09 3.53 -28.78
N ASP A 68 8.24 2.21 -28.82
CA ASP A 68 7.14 1.25 -28.96
C ASP A 68 6.90 0.55 -27.62
N VAL A 69 5.74 0.80 -27.03
CA VAL A 69 5.37 0.23 -25.72
C VAL A 69 4.31 -0.84 -25.97
N LYS A 70 4.69 -2.10 -25.83
CA LYS A 70 3.80 -3.26 -26.00
C LYS A 70 3.40 -3.89 -24.66
N ARG A 71 4.24 -3.75 -23.65
CA ARG A 71 4.01 -4.34 -22.35
C ARG A 71 4.48 -3.42 -21.22
N VAL A 72 3.65 -3.28 -20.21
CA VAL A 72 3.93 -2.43 -19.04
C VAL A 72 3.96 -3.28 -17.77
N GLY A 73 5.01 -3.13 -16.99
CA GLY A 73 5.15 -3.76 -15.67
C GLY A 73 4.70 -2.84 -14.54
N TYR A 74 4.05 -3.41 -13.54
CA TYR A 74 3.71 -2.71 -12.32
C TYR A 74 4.29 -3.43 -11.10
N ILE A 75 5.04 -2.71 -10.27
CA ILE A 75 5.38 -3.15 -8.91
C ILE A 75 4.29 -2.59 -7.99
N VAL A 76 3.44 -3.47 -7.48
CA VAL A 76 2.27 -3.08 -6.68
C VAL A 76 2.53 -3.35 -5.21
N VAL A 77 2.58 -2.29 -4.42
CA VAL A 77 2.79 -2.37 -2.96
C VAL A 77 1.46 -2.30 -2.24
N SER A 78 1.18 -3.29 -1.39
CA SER A 78 -0.03 -3.36 -0.57
C SER A 78 0.28 -3.79 0.86
N SER A 79 -0.72 -3.82 1.71
CA SER A 79 -0.56 -4.37 3.06
C SER A 79 -0.60 -5.91 3.08
N ASP A 80 0.03 -6.50 4.10
CA ASP A 80 -0.13 -7.92 4.40
C ASP A 80 -1.45 -8.17 5.15
N ARG A 81 -1.83 -7.28 6.03
CA ARG A 81 -3.00 -7.44 6.92
C ARG A 81 -4.19 -6.62 6.44
N GLY A 82 -5.37 -7.02 6.88
CA GLY A 82 -6.61 -6.30 6.63
C GLY A 82 -6.92 -5.22 7.67
N LEU A 83 -8.19 -4.83 7.71
CA LEU A 83 -8.74 -3.83 8.64
C LEU A 83 -8.16 -2.42 8.46
N ALA A 84 -7.61 -2.12 7.30
CA ALA A 84 -7.11 -0.79 6.92
C ALA A 84 -8.13 0.01 6.08
N GLY A 85 -9.42 -0.19 6.33
CA GLY A 85 -10.49 0.47 5.58
C GLY A 85 -10.43 0.18 4.08
N GLY A 86 -10.58 1.20 3.27
CA GLY A 86 -10.55 1.12 1.80
C GLY A 86 -9.18 1.23 1.16
N LEU A 87 -8.08 1.30 1.94
CA LEU A 87 -6.74 1.61 1.44
C LEU A 87 -6.36 0.79 0.19
N ASN A 88 -6.32 -0.53 0.32
CA ASN A 88 -5.91 -1.41 -0.78
C ASN A 88 -6.97 -1.44 -1.91
N ASN A 89 -8.25 -1.55 -1.56
CA ASN A 89 -9.32 -1.65 -2.54
C ASN A 89 -9.44 -0.40 -3.41
N ASN A 90 -9.23 0.79 -2.85
CA ASN A 90 -9.25 2.04 -3.60
C ASN A 90 -8.09 2.11 -4.59
N MET A 91 -6.90 1.67 -4.20
CA MET A 91 -5.74 1.58 -5.09
C MET A 91 -5.98 0.55 -6.20
N PHE A 92 -6.43 -0.66 -5.86
CA PHE A 92 -6.68 -1.72 -6.84
C PHE A 92 -7.76 -1.33 -7.86
N ARG A 93 -8.81 -0.62 -7.44
CA ARG A 93 -9.84 -0.12 -8.35
C ARG A 93 -9.27 0.85 -9.38
N LYS A 94 -8.40 1.76 -8.95
CA LYS A 94 -7.73 2.70 -9.85
C LYS A 94 -6.78 1.98 -10.81
N LEU A 95 -5.98 1.02 -10.30
CA LEU A 95 -5.10 0.19 -11.13
C LEU A 95 -5.87 -0.60 -12.18
N LEU A 96 -7.00 -1.22 -11.83
CA LEU A 96 -7.81 -1.94 -12.80
C LEU A 96 -8.37 -1.03 -13.90
N ALA A 97 -8.73 0.21 -13.57
CA ALA A 97 -9.16 1.17 -14.57
C ALA A 97 -8.02 1.52 -15.55
N GLU A 98 -6.82 1.71 -15.02
CA GLU A 98 -5.61 1.98 -15.81
C GLU A 98 -5.23 0.76 -16.68
N PHE A 99 -5.26 -0.45 -16.11
CA PHE A 99 -4.97 -1.68 -16.86
C PHE A 99 -5.95 -1.89 -18.03
N ARG A 100 -7.25 -1.61 -17.81
CA ARG A 100 -8.24 -1.67 -18.90
C ARG A 100 -7.96 -0.66 -20.00
N ALA A 101 -7.55 0.55 -19.66
CA ALA A 101 -7.19 1.58 -20.64
C ALA A 101 -5.96 1.16 -21.45
N LEU A 102 -4.94 0.55 -20.83
CA LEU A 102 -3.78 0.00 -21.52
C LEU A 102 -4.15 -1.15 -22.44
N GLN A 103 -4.97 -2.09 -21.96
CA GLN A 103 -5.43 -3.24 -22.76
C GLN A 103 -6.27 -2.81 -23.97
N GLN A 104 -7.07 -1.75 -23.86
CA GLN A 104 -7.80 -1.18 -25.00
C GLN A 104 -6.86 -0.61 -26.08
N GLN A 105 -5.64 -0.22 -25.70
CA GLN A 105 -4.58 0.23 -26.60
C GLN A 105 -3.72 -0.94 -27.13
N GLY A 106 -4.06 -2.19 -26.80
CA GLY A 106 -3.28 -3.36 -27.17
C GLY A 106 -2.02 -3.57 -26.33
N ILE A 107 -1.89 -2.87 -25.20
CA ILE A 107 -0.73 -2.96 -24.29
C ILE A 107 -1.03 -4.01 -23.22
N GLU A 108 -0.15 -5.00 -23.10
CA GLU A 108 -0.24 -6.02 -22.06
C GLU A 108 0.32 -5.49 -20.71
N VAL A 109 -0.15 -6.09 -19.63
CA VAL A 109 0.24 -5.70 -18.27
C VAL A 109 0.75 -6.90 -17.50
N ASP A 110 1.95 -6.77 -16.94
CA ASP A 110 2.54 -7.70 -15.99
C ASP A 110 2.69 -7.04 -14.62
N VAL A 111 2.54 -7.83 -13.55
CA VAL A 111 2.64 -7.32 -12.18
C VAL A 111 3.64 -8.11 -11.35
N VAL A 112 4.35 -7.38 -10.50
CA VAL A 112 5.06 -7.90 -9.33
C VAL A 112 4.34 -7.37 -8.10
N THR A 113 4.03 -8.23 -7.14
CA THR A 113 3.26 -7.85 -5.97
C THR A 113 4.08 -7.91 -4.69
N ILE A 114 3.98 -6.86 -3.90
CA ILE A 114 4.56 -6.73 -2.56
C ILE A 114 3.40 -6.60 -1.57
N GLY A 115 3.27 -7.57 -0.67
CA GLY A 115 2.19 -7.67 0.29
C GLY A 115 1.07 -8.64 -0.10
N GLN A 116 0.51 -9.28 0.93
CA GLN A 116 -0.48 -10.36 0.78
C GLN A 116 -1.76 -9.90 0.06
N LYS A 117 -2.21 -8.66 0.28
CA LYS A 117 -3.48 -8.18 -0.30
C LYS A 117 -3.40 -8.04 -1.82
N ALA A 118 -2.29 -7.51 -2.35
CA ALA A 118 -2.06 -7.46 -3.79
C ALA A 118 -1.89 -8.88 -4.38
N SER A 119 -1.10 -9.73 -3.75
CA SER A 119 -0.89 -11.10 -4.20
C SER A 119 -2.21 -11.87 -4.37
N VAL A 120 -3.08 -11.85 -3.36
CA VAL A 120 -4.39 -12.52 -3.42
C VAL A 120 -5.30 -11.89 -4.45
N PHE A 121 -5.28 -10.57 -4.59
CA PHE A 121 -6.15 -9.86 -5.51
C PHE A 121 -5.75 -10.14 -6.97
N PHE A 122 -4.50 -9.96 -7.34
CA PHE A 122 -4.05 -10.09 -8.72
C PHE A 122 -3.97 -11.53 -9.23
N ARG A 123 -3.91 -12.54 -8.34
CA ARG A 123 -4.11 -13.94 -8.74
C ARG A 123 -5.48 -14.23 -9.37
N ARG A 124 -6.49 -13.39 -9.07
CA ARG A 124 -7.86 -13.51 -9.61
C ARG A 124 -8.10 -12.67 -10.85
N VAL A 125 -7.18 -11.80 -11.16
CA VAL A 125 -7.25 -10.90 -12.32
C VAL A 125 -6.42 -11.51 -13.45
N LYS A 126 -6.89 -11.41 -14.68
CA LYS A 126 -6.15 -11.88 -15.87
C LYS A 126 -5.02 -10.91 -16.23
N VAL A 127 -3.96 -10.88 -15.43
CA VAL A 127 -2.71 -10.16 -15.68
C VAL A 127 -1.54 -11.11 -15.40
N GLY A 128 -0.44 -10.95 -16.08
CA GLY A 128 0.77 -11.74 -15.85
C GLY A 128 1.35 -11.39 -14.47
N MET A 129 1.39 -12.34 -13.53
CA MET A 129 2.08 -12.17 -12.26
C MET A 129 3.47 -12.78 -12.33
N LEU A 130 4.50 -11.93 -12.40
CA LEU A 130 5.90 -12.36 -12.54
C LEU A 130 6.48 -12.86 -11.20
N ALA A 131 6.21 -12.14 -10.12
CA ALA A 131 6.69 -12.49 -8.78
C ALA A 131 5.80 -11.91 -7.68
N SER A 132 5.95 -12.45 -6.47
CA SER A 132 5.22 -12.00 -5.29
C SER A 132 6.05 -12.20 -4.03
N VAL A 133 6.05 -11.21 -3.15
CA VAL A 133 6.58 -11.31 -1.78
C VAL A 133 5.51 -10.90 -0.78
N THR A 134 5.41 -11.63 0.31
CA THR A 134 4.39 -11.45 1.35
C THR A 134 5.01 -11.63 2.74
N HIS A 135 4.28 -11.27 3.77
CA HIS A 135 4.68 -11.44 5.17
C HIS A 135 5.93 -10.62 5.56
N LEU A 136 6.03 -9.39 5.02
CA LEU A 136 7.15 -8.48 5.32
C LEU A 136 7.08 -7.89 6.74
N GLY A 137 5.89 -7.93 7.36
CA GLY A 137 5.66 -7.39 8.70
C GLY A 137 5.63 -5.87 8.76
N ASP A 138 5.81 -5.34 9.98
CA ASP A 138 5.75 -3.89 10.23
C ASP A 138 7.11 -3.18 9.99
N THR A 139 8.17 -3.95 9.74
CA THR A 139 9.54 -3.47 9.54
C THR A 139 10.20 -4.19 8.38
N PRO A 140 9.71 -3.99 7.15
CA PRO A 140 10.33 -4.60 5.98
C PRO A 140 11.80 -4.19 5.86
N LYS A 141 12.63 -5.11 5.39
CA LYS A 141 14.03 -4.86 5.08
C LYS A 141 14.22 -4.87 3.57
N VAL A 142 15.18 -4.10 3.07
CA VAL A 142 15.45 -4.01 1.63
C VAL A 142 15.82 -5.37 1.04
N GLU A 143 16.56 -6.20 1.79
CA GLU A 143 17.00 -7.54 1.35
C GLU A 143 15.82 -8.46 1.01
N GLN A 144 14.67 -8.28 1.67
CA GLN A 144 13.45 -9.05 1.39
C GLN A 144 12.78 -8.67 0.06
N LEU A 145 13.10 -7.48 -0.45
CA LEU A 145 12.51 -6.93 -1.68
C LEU A 145 13.37 -7.17 -2.91
N ILE A 146 14.69 -7.34 -2.75
CA ILE A 146 15.64 -7.46 -3.85
C ILE A 146 15.21 -8.52 -4.87
N GLY A 147 14.79 -9.70 -4.41
CA GLY A 147 14.39 -10.79 -5.31
C GLY A 147 13.23 -10.44 -6.24
N VAL A 148 12.17 -9.81 -5.72
CA VAL A 148 11.01 -9.44 -6.54
C VAL A 148 11.27 -8.22 -7.42
N ILE A 149 12.10 -7.29 -6.94
CA ILE A 149 12.55 -6.14 -7.74
C ILE A 149 13.38 -6.64 -8.91
N LYS A 150 14.34 -7.53 -8.66
CA LYS A 150 15.20 -8.11 -9.69
C LYS A 150 14.40 -8.77 -10.81
N VAL A 151 13.36 -9.53 -10.49
CA VAL A 151 12.50 -10.16 -11.52
C VAL A 151 11.91 -9.12 -12.48
N MET A 152 11.45 -7.97 -11.98
CA MET A 152 10.93 -6.90 -12.84
C MET A 152 12.03 -6.19 -13.62
N LEU A 153 13.20 -5.98 -13.01
CA LEU A 153 14.36 -5.37 -13.69
C LEU A 153 14.89 -6.27 -14.80
N ASP A 154 15.00 -7.57 -14.56
CA ASP A 154 15.42 -8.56 -15.57
C ASP A 154 14.41 -8.61 -16.74
N ALA A 155 13.11 -8.56 -16.46
CA ALA A 155 12.06 -8.49 -17.49
C ALA A 155 12.16 -7.19 -18.32
N TYR A 156 12.49 -6.06 -17.69
CA TYR A 156 12.71 -4.79 -18.38
C TYR A 156 13.97 -4.81 -19.24
N THR A 157 15.09 -5.26 -18.68
CA THR A 157 16.38 -5.33 -19.38
C THR A 157 16.33 -6.33 -20.55
N GLY A 158 15.67 -7.48 -20.34
CA GLY A 158 15.45 -8.49 -21.38
C GLY A 158 14.42 -8.12 -22.45
N GLY A 159 13.81 -6.93 -22.36
CA GLY A 159 12.83 -6.46 -23.37
C GLY A 159 11.45 -7.10 -23.27
N ALA A 160 11.17 -7.87 -22.24
CA ALA A 160 9.84 -8.43 -22.01
C ALA A 160 8.85 -7.37 -21.51
N VAL A 161 9.34 -6.31 -20.88
CA VAL A 161 8.57 -5.17 -20.38
C VAL A 161 9.22 -3.88 -20.86
N ASP A 162 8.43 -2.93 -21.37
CA ASP A 162 8.91 -1.68 -21.97
C ASP A 162 8.89 -0.48 -21.03
N LYS A 163 7.98 -0.50 -20.05
CA LYS A 163 7.88 0.52 -18.98
C LYS A 163 7.57 -0.18 -17.67
N VAL A 164 8.08 0.39 -16.58
CA VAL A 164 7.79 -0.09 -15.23
C VAL A 164 7.21 1.06 -14.40
N PHE A 165 6.10 0.81 -13.75
CA PHE A 165 5.46 1.71 -12.79
C PHE A 165 5.51 1.13 -11.39
N LEU A 166 5.60 2.02 -10.41
CA LEU A 166 5.51 1.74 -9.00
C LEU A 166 4.17 2.24 -8.47
N ALA A 167 3.36 1.33 -7.94
CA ALA A 167 2.03 1.63 -7.41
C ALA A 167 2.00 1.38 -5.90
N TYR A 168 1.70 2.42 -5.13
CA TYR A 168 1.68 2.37 -3.67
C TYR A 168 0.72 3.41 -3.08
N ASN A 169 0.54 3.39 -1.76
CA ASN A 169 -0.21 4.42 -1.06
C ASN A 169 0.76 5.40 -0.39
N ASP A 170 0.84 6.61 -0.95
CA ASP A 170 1.59 7.75 -0.42
C ASP A 170 0.97 8.23 0.90
N PHE A 171 1.80 8.44 1.90
CA PHE A 171 1.39 8.97 3.19
C PHE A 171 1.37 10.50 3.18
N VAL A 172 0.21 11.09 2.95
CA VAL A 172 0.03 12.54 3.01
C VAL A 172 -0.07 13.01 4.47
N ASN A 173 -0.99 12.43 5.22
CA ASN A 173 -1.18 12.63 6.66
C ASN A 173 -1.99 11.46 7.24
N THR A 174 -2.24 11.49 8.54
CA THR A 174 -2.96 10.44 9.26
C THR A 174 -4.38 10.19 8.73
N MET A 175 -5.05 11.23 8.22
CA MET A 175 -6.42 11.13 7.70
C MET A 175 -6.46 10.83 6.20
N THR A 176 -5.40 11.15 5.47
CA THR A 176 -5.36 11.09 4.00
C THR A 176 -4.19 10.26 3.53
N GLN A 177 -4.49 9.19 2.81
CA GLN A 177 -3.54 8.37 2.07
C GLN A 177 -3.95 8.42 0.60
N ARG A 178 -2.98 8.55 -0.29
CA ARG A 178 -3.21 8.72 -1.71
C ARG A 178 -2.62 7.57 -2.49
N ALA A 179 -3.45 6.84 -3.25
CA ALA A 179 -2.95 5.87 -4.21
C ALA A 179 -2.19 6.60 -5.32
N THR A 180 -0.92 6.28 -5.47
CA THR A 180 0.06 6.94 -6.35
C THR A 180 0.66 5.92 -7.30
N PHE A 181 0.79 6.31 -8.57
CA PHE A 181 1.39 5.51 -9.63
C PHE A 181 2.50 6.34 -10.26
N GLU A 182 3.72 5.91 -10.10
CA GLU A 182 4.90 6.65 -10.58
C GLU A 182 5.68 5.79 -11.57
N GLN A 183 6.12 6.40 -12.67
CA GLN A 183 7.01 5.71 -13.60
C GLN A 183 8.36 5.47 -12.92
N LEU A 184 8.76 4.21 -12.85
CA LEU A 184 10.03 3.77 -12.30
C LEU A 184 11.09 3.62 -13.39
N LEU A 185 10.71 2.99 -14.51
CA LEU A 185 11.57 2.80 -15.67
C LEU A 185 10.80 3.06 -16.98
N PRO A 186 11.48 3.63 -17.99
CA PRO A 186 12.77 4.31 -17.90
C PRO A 186 12.68 5.50 -16.93
N LEU A 187 13.80 5.84 -16.31
CA LEU A 187 13.85 6.95 -15.34
C LEU A 187 13.45 8.27 -16.05
N PRO A 188 12.48 9.02 -15.48
CA PRO A 188 12.03 10.27 -16.08
C PRO A 188 13.14 11.32 -16.07
N ALA A 189 13.54 11.83 -17.24
CA ALA A 189 14.60 12.84 -17.37
C ALA A 189 14.32 14.12 -16.57
N ALA A 190 13.05 14.51 -16.42
CA ALA A 190 12.63 15.70 -15.67
C ALA A 190 12.82 15.57 -14.13
N GLN A 191 13.08 14.37 -13.62
CA GLN A 191 13.32 14.16 -12.18
C GLN A 191 14.77 14.37 -11.77
N VAL A 192 15.64 14.63 -12.72
CA VAL A 192 17.06 14.84 -12.49
C VAL A 192 17.34 16.34 -12.37
N PRO A 193 17.70 16.86 -11.19
CA PRO A 193 18.12 18.25 -11.08
C PRO A 193 19.36 18.48 -11.94
N VAL A 194 19.29 19.43 -12.86
CA VAL A 194 20.48 19.88 -13.61
C VAL A 194 21.39 20.62 -12.62
N ALA A 195 22.37 19.90 -12.07
CA ALA A 195 23.44 20.54 -11.32
C ALA A 195 24.37 21.24 -12.33
N ARG A 196 24.52 22.54 -12.18
CA ARG A 196 25.39 23.39 -13.03
C ARG A 196 26.88 23.28 -12.68
N HIS A 197 27.39 22.09 -12.42
CA HIS A 197 28.80 21.89 -12.13
C HIS A 197 29.29 20.72 -12.99
N ASP A 198 30.26 21.03 -13.84
CA ASP A 198 30.98 20.05 -14.64
C ASP A 198 31.96 19.29 -13.71
N TRP A 199 31.44 18.22 -13.12
CA TRP A 199 32.27 17.31 -12.35
C TRP A 199 32.62 16.14 -13.28
N ASP A 200 33.90 15.98 -13.61
CA ASP A 200 34.40 14.77 -14.23
C ASP A 200 34.55 13.70 -13.16
N TYR A 201 33.70 12.67 -13.24
CA TYR A 201 33.79 11.51 -12.37
C TYR A 201 34.82 10.52 -12.94
N ILE A 202 35.72 10.05 -12.09
CA ILE A 202 36.60 8.92 -12.40
C ILE A 202 35.83 7.65 -12.06
N TYR A 203 35.62 6.81 -13.07
CA TYR A 203 34.90 5.54 -12.91
C TYR A 203 35.92 4.39 -12.72
N GLU A 204 35.83 3.68 -11.62
CA GLU A 204 36.62 2.49 -11.36
C GLU A 204 35.68 1.31 -11.01
N PRO A 205 35.79 0.13 -11.67
CA PRO A 205 36.77 -0.22 -12.74
C PRO A 205 36.35 0.31 -14.13
N ASP A 206 35.06 0.56 -14.37
CA ASP A 206 34.53 1.05 -15.64
C ASP A 206 33.19 1.78 -15.43
N ALA A 207 32.81 2.63 -16.39
CA ALA A 207 31.61 3.46 -16.28
C ALA A 207 30.31 2.62 -16.36
N GLU A 208 30.31 1.52 -17.11
CA GLU A 208 29.15 0.67 -17.32
C GLU A 208 28.77 -0.08 -16.04
N GLY A 209 29.72 -0.76 -15.43
CA GLY A 209 29.51 -1.50 -14.18
C GLY A 209 29.11 -0.59 -13.01
N VAL A 210 29.72 0.60 -12.91
CA VAL A 210 29.36 1.58 -11.88
C VAL A 210 27.93 2.08 -12.10
N LEU A 211 27.55 2.44 -13.33
CA LEU A 211 26.19 2.89 -13.64
C LEU A 211 25.16 1.81 -13.38
N GLU A 212 25.38 0.56 -13.82
CA GLU A 212 24.51 -0.58 -13.57
C GLU A 212 24.25 -0.73 -12.07
N HIS A 213 25.32 -0.73 -11.27
CA HIS A 213 25.23 -0.90 -9.81
C HIS A 213 24.47 0.26 -9.15
N VAL A 214 24.80 1.50 -9.50
CA VAL A 214 24.17 2.70 -8.91
C VAL A 214 22.69 2.80 -9.29
N LEU A 215 22.36 2.56 -10.56
CA LEU A 215 20.97 2.62 -11.05
C LEU A 215 20.12 1.51 -10.43
N THR A 216 20.64 0.30 -10.30
CA THR A 216 19.94 -0.80 -9.63
C THR A 216 19.67 -0.46 -8.16
N ARG A 217 20.67 0.02 -7.43
CA ARG A 217 20.50 0.45 -6.03
C ARG A 217 19.53 1.62 -5.87
N TYR A 218 19.50 2.51 -6.84
CA TYR A 218 18.52 3.60 -6.85
C TYR A 218 17.09 3.07 -6.98
N VAL A 219 16.83 2.19 -7.93
CA VAL A 219 15.52 1.57 -8.11
C VAL A 219 15.10 0.81 -6.84
N GLU A 220 15.99 0.02 -6.27
CA GLU A 220 15.76 -0.67 -4.99
C GLU A 220 15.38 0.31 -3.88
N SER A 221 16.06 1.46 -3.80
CA SER A 221 15.78 2.49 -2.80
C SER A 221 14.42 3.15 -2.98
N LEU A 222 14.00 3.40 -4.23
CA LEU A 222 12.68 3.95 -4.55
C LEU A 222 11.55 2.99 -4.15
N VAL A 223 11.71 1.71 -4.49
CA VAL A 223 10.73 0.68 -4.10
C VAL A 223 10.68 0.53 -2.58
N TYR A 224 11.84 0.51 -1.91
CA TYR A 224 11.89 0.46 -0.45
C TYR A 224 11.20 1.65 0.19
N GLN A 225 11.43 2.87 -0.32
CA GLN A 225 10.74 4.07 0.17
C GLN A 225 9.22 3.96 0.00
N ALA A 226 8.74 3.50 -1.17
CA ALA A 226 7.32 3.29 -1.41
C ALA A 226 6.71 2.25 -0.45
N VAL A 227 7.46 1.20 -0.12
CA VAL A 227 7.05 0.21 0.90
C VAL A 227 6.95 0.86 2.28
N MET A 228 7.90 1.70 2.67
CA MET A 228 7.84 2.43 3.94
C MET A 228 6.66 3.40 4.01
N GLU A 229 6.39 4.12 2.93
CA GLU A 229 5.23 5.00 2.83
C GLU A 229 3.91 4.23 2.90
N ASN A 230 3.84 3.09 2.22
CA ASN A 230 2.67 2.22 2.28
C ASN A 230 2.44 1.63 3.69
N VAL A 231 3.50 1.28 4.43
CA VAL A 231 3.39 0.81 5.83
C VAL A 231 2.85 1.93 6.74
N ALA A 232 3.33 3.15 6.58
CA ALA A 232 2.81 4.30 7.32
C ALA A 232 1.34 4.57 6.98
N SER A 233 0.98 4.51 5.70
CA SER A 233 -0.38 4.63 5.19
C SER A 233 -1.31 3.53 5.71
N GLU A 234 -0.82 2.30 5.79
CA GLU A 234 -1.55 1.15 6.35
C GLU A 234 -1.90 1.35 7.82
N HIS A 235 -0.94 1.77 8.65
CA HIS A 235 -1.20 2.03 10.06
C HIS A 235 -2.14 3.21 10.27
N ALA A 236 -2.01 4.27 9.46
CA ALA A 236 -2.92 5.42 9.51
C ALA A 236 -4.35 5.03 9.13
N ALA A 237 -4.53 4.36 8.01
CA ALA A 237 -5.83 3.91 7.55
C ALA A 237 -6.49 2.93 8.53
N ARG A 238 -5.70 2.02 9.13
CA ARG A 238 -6.20 1.09 10.17
C ARG A 238 -6.63 1.84 11.42
N MET A 239 -5.87 2.80 11.89
CA MET A 239 -6.23 3.60 13.06
C MET A 239 -7.58 4.30 12.84
N VAL A 240 -7.76 4.99 11.71
CA VAL A 240 -9.00 5.69 11.37
C VAL A 240 -10.17 4.70 11.22
N ALA A 241 -9.96 3.57 10.53
CA ALA A 241 -11.00 2.55 10.36
C ALA A 241 -11.43 1.93 11.70
N MET A 242 -10.48 1.65 12.60
CA MET A 242 -10.77 1.06 13.91
C MET A 242 -11.44 2.06 14.84
N LYS A 243 -11.08 3.33 14.78
CA LYS A 243 -11.80 4.40 15.48
C LYS A 243 -13.26 4.47 15.04
N ALA A 244 -13.50 4.54 13.74
CA ALA A 244 -14.85 4.56 13.19
C ALA A 244 -15.67 3.31 13.58
N ALA A 245 -15.04 2.13 13.55
CA ALA A 245 -15.67 0.88 13.98
C ALA A 245 -16.04 0.89 15.48
N SER A 246 -15.16 1.43 16.33
CA SER A 246 -15.38 1.58 17.76
C SER A 246 -16.53 2.54 18.08
N ASP A 247 -16.58 3.67 17.36
CA ASP A 247 -17.64 4.66 17.51
C ASP A 247 -19.00 4.10 17.05
N ASN A 248 -19.03 3.38 15.92
CA ASN A 248 -20.21 2.70 15.43
C ASN A 248 -20.69 1.60 16.39
N ALA A 249 -19.78 0.84 16.98
CA ALA A 249 -20.13 -0.15 18.00
C ALA A 249 -20.75 0.50 19.23
N THR A 250 -20.28 1.67 19.65
CA THR A 250 -20.84 2.42 20.78
C THR A 250 -22.30 2.85 20.50
N LYS A 251 -22.55 3.38 19.29
CA LYS A 251 -23.91 3.74 18.85
C LYS A 251 -24.84 2.52 18.82
N LEU A 252 -24.37 1.41 18.26
CA LEU A 252 -25.13 0.17 18.18
C LEU A 252 -25.48 -0.39 19.56
N ILE A 253 -24.56 -0.34 20.53
CA ILE A 253 -24.83 -0.73 21.92
C ILE A 253 -25.95 0.13 22.51
N GLY A 254 -25.91 1.44 22.29
CA GLY A 254 -26.98 2.34 22.75
C GLY A 254 -28.36 1.95 22.19
N THR A 255 -28.43 1.74 20.87
CA THR A 255 -29.66 1.29 20.21
C THR A 255 -30.16 -0.06 20.74
N LEU A 256 -29.26 -1.04 20.88
CA LEU A 256 -29.62 -2.37 21.38
C LEU A 256 -30.09 -2.32 22.84
N ASN A 257 -29.54 -1.46 23.67
CA ASN A 257 -30.00 -1.26 25.06
C ASN A 257 -31.42 -0.69 25.10
N LEU A 258 -31.76 0.27 24.22
CA LEU A 258 -33.13 0.79 24.12
C LEU A 258 -34.11 -0.32 23.71
N VAL A 259 -33.78 -1.09 22.68
CA VAL A 259 -34.60 -2.24 22.24
C VAL A 259 -34.75 -3.27 23.33
N TYR A 260 -33.68 -3.60 24.05
CA TYR A 260 -33.70 -4.52 25.18
C TYR A 260 -34.63 -4.06 26.30
N ASN A 261 -34.51 -2.78 26.69
CA ASN A 261 -35.34 -2.23 27.76
C ASN A 261 -36.81 -2.21 27.37
N LYS A 262 -37.13 -1.84 26.11
CA LYS A 262 -38.50 -1.86 25.59
C LYS A 262 -39.07 -3.28 25.57
N ALA A 263 -38.33 -4.26 25.09
CA ALA A 263 -38.77 -5.65 25.09
C ALA A 263 -38.96 -6.19 26.50
N ARG A 264 -38.04 -5.84 27.45
CA ARG A 264 -38.20 -6.22 28.85
C ARG A 264 -39.45 -5.63 29.49
N GLN A 265 -39.71 -4.33 29.27
CA GLN A 265 -40.94 -3.67 29.76
C GLN A 265 -42.20 -4.33 29.22
N ALA A 266 -42.23 -4.64 27.91
CA ALA A 266 -43.34 -5.32 27.27
C ALA A 266 -43.58 -6.72 27.89
N ALA A 267 -42.51 -7.49 28.10
CA ALA A 267 -42.63 -8.81 28.75
C ALA A 267 -43.17 -8.71 30.20
N ILE A 268 -42.62 -7.78 30.97
CA ILE A 268 -43.10 -7.56 32.35
C ILE A 268 -44.60 -7.15 32.37
N THR A 269 -45.00 -6.25 31.45
CA THR A 269 -46.38 -5.81 31.33
C THR A 269 -47.29 -6.99 30.96
N GLN A 270 -46.85 -7.83 30.06
CA GLN A 270 -47.59 -9.02 29.64
C GLN A 270 -47.75 -10.00 30.84
N GLU A 271 -46.65 -10.32 31.57
CA GLU A 271 -46.69 -11.18 32.75
C GLU A 271 -47.66 -10.63 33.82
N ILE A 272 -47.63 -9.32 34.09
CA ILE A 272 -48.56 -8.68 35.04
C ILE A 272 -50.01 -8.80 34.54
N SER A 273 -50.24 -8.58 33.23
CA SER A 273 -51.62 -8.69 32.66
C SER A 273 -52.14 -10.12 32.73
N GLU A 274 -51.29 -11.13 32.51
CA GLU A 274 -51.65 -12.54 32.66
C GLU A 274 -51.98 -12.92 34.09
N ILE A 275 -51.20 -12.42 35.07
CA ILE A 275 -51.43 -12.65 36.49
C ILE A 275 -52.77 -12.02 36.93
N VAL A 276 -53.02 -10.74 36.54
CA VAL A 276 -54.27 -10.02 36.88
C VAL A 276 -55.46 -10.66 36.22
N GLY A 277 -55.33 -11.05 34.93
CA GLY A 277 -56.38 -11.75 34.20
C GLY A 277 -56.71 -13.14 34.77
N GLY A 278 -55.70 -13.87 35.20
CA GLY A 278 -55.89 -15.15 35.90
C GLY A 278 -56.58 -15.02 37.29
N ALA A 279 -56.19 -13.97 38.03
CA ALA A 279 -56.83 -13.70 39.34
C ALA A 279 -58.30 -13.23 39.21
N ALA A 280 -58.67 -12.62 38.11
CA ALA A 280 -60.07 -12.18 37.83
C ALA A 280 -60.96 -13.33 37.30
N ALA A 281 -60.38 -14.47 36.94
CA ALA A 281 -61.09 -15.64 36.40
C ALA A 281 -61.36 -16.72 37.45
N VAL A 282 -60.91 -16.52 38.71
CA VAL A 282 -61.22 -17.31 39.92
C VAL A 282 -62.18 -16.55 40.78
#